data_8bfd67c3edc5ab890ccdcdb7eb070da4
#
_entry.id   8bfd67c3edc5ab890ccdcdb7eb070da4
#
_cell.length_a   1.000
_cell.length_b   1.000
_cell.length_c   1.000
_cell.angle_alpha   90.00
_cell.angle_beta   90.00
_cell.angle_gamma   90.00
#
_symmetry.space_group_name_H-M   'P 1'
#
loop_
_entity.id
_entity.type
_entity.pdbx_description
1 polymer ?
#
loop_
_entity_poly.entity_id
_entity_poly.type
_entity_poly.pdbx_seq_one_letter_code
_entity_poly.pdbx_strand_id
1 'polypeptide(L)'
;MSRNGVVKTINCLELRQQLGLTQTQFWRALGVNQSAGSRYENGRTIPRTVHELVRVRYVEQIDTEAVRGEDWAVVSHLKATDPELFEKLKRIAAKSVKK
;
A
#
# COMPACT_ATOMS: atom_id res chain seq x y z
N MET A 1 1.15 18.27 -1.44
CA MET A 1 0.71 17.92 -1.62
C MET A 1 0.15 17.56 -1.92
N SER A 2 0.22 17.10 -1.94
CA SER A 2 -0.45 16.82 -2.26
C SER A 2 -0.98 16.49 -2.31
N ARG A 3 -0.66 16.04 -2.46
CA ARG A 3 -1.54 15.73 -2.55
C ARG A 3 -2.53 16.27 -2.25
N ASN A 4 -2.70 16.79 -2.51
CA ASN A 4 -3.56 17.41 -2.23
C ASN A 4 -4.60 17.09 -1.85
N GLY A 5 -4.41 17.16 -1.77
CA GLY A 5 -5.54 16.89 -0.95
C GLY A 5 -6.60 16.04 -1.54
N VAL A 6 -6.55 15.86 -2.72
CA VAL A 6 -7.50 14.96 -3.36
C VAL A 6 -7.03 13.54 -3.18
N VAL A 7 -7.76 12.79 -2.36
CA VAL A 7 -7.46 11.37 -2.17
C VAL A 7 -8.31 10.59 -3.15
N LYS A 8 -7.67 9.97 -4.09
CA LYS A 8 -8.38 9.13 -5.03
C LYS A 8 -8.91 7.92 -4.30
N THR A 9 -10.20 7.72 -4.37
CA THR A 9 -10.82 6.58 -3.73
C THR A 9 -10.40 5.30 -4.44
N ILE A 10 -9.93 4.34 -3.68
CA ILE A 10 -9.54 3.05 -4.23
C ILE A 10 -10.78 2.18 -4.37
N ASN A 11 -10.98 1.62 -5.54
CA ASN A 11 -12.04 0.65 -5.73
C ASN A 11 -11.49 -0.73 -5.34
N CYS A 12 -11.80 -1.15 -4.13
CA CYS A 12 -11.21 -2.37 -3.58
C CYS A 12 -11.64 -3.62 -4.33
N LEU A 13 -12.89 -3.67 -4.77
CA LEU A 13 -13.35 -4.82 -5.54
C LEU A 13 -12.56 -4.98 -6.83
N GLU A 14 -12.43 -3.89 -7.55
CA GLU A 14 -11.70 -3.91 -8.81
C GLU A 14 -10.23 -4.26 -8.60
N LEU A 15 -9.62 -3.65 -7.58
CA LEU A 15 -8.24 -3.92 -7.25
C LEU A 15 -8.04 -5.40 -6.90
N ARG A 16 -8.94 -5.93 -6.09
CA ARG A 16 -8.87 -7.34 -5.70
C ARG A 16 -8.95 -8.25 -6.92
N GLN A 17 -9.85 -7.95 -7.83
CA GLN A 17 -10.02 -8.75 -9.03
C GLN A 17 -8.79 -8.70 -9.91
N GLN A 18 -8.20 -7.52 -10.04
CA GLN A 18 -6.97 -7.37 -10.82
C GLN A 18 -5.83 -8.19 -10.24
N LEU A 19 -5.80 -8.33 -8.91
CA LEU A 19 -4.76 -9.09 -8.23
C LEU A 19 -5.06 -10.59 -8.20
N GLY A 20 -6.24 -11.00 -8.62
CA GLY A 20 -6.60 -12.40 -8.66
C GLY A 20 -6.84 -13.01 -7.29
N LEU A 21 -7.20 -12.20 -6.31
CA LEU A 21 -7.39 -12.67 -4.94
C LEU A 21 -8.87 -12.88 -4.63
N THR A 22 -9.16 -13.86 -3.80
CA THR A 22 -10.51 -14.02 -3.29
C THR A 22 -10.80 -12.93 -2.26
N GLN A 23 -12.08 -12.72 -1.99
CA GLN A 23 -12.48 -11.72 -1.00
C GLN A 23 -11.83 -12.02 0.36
N THR A 24 -11.85 -13.28 0.76
CA THR A 24 -11.25 -13.66 2.03
C THR A 24 -9.75 -13.40 2.04
N GLN A 25 -9.06 -13.77 0.98
CA GLN A 25 -7.61 -13.56 0.92
C GLN A 25 -7.25 -12.07 1.01
N PHE A 26 -7.97 -11.26 0.25
CA PHE A 26 -7.67 -9.84 0.17
C PHE A 26 -7.84 -9.15 1.53
N TRP A 27 -9.00 -9.35 2.15
CA TRP A 27 -9.31 -8.63 3.38
C TRP A 27 -8.63 -9.21 4.60
N ARG A 28 -8.46 -10.53 4.62
CA ARG A 28 -7.83 -11.18 5.77
C ARG A 28 -6.39 -10.73 5.94
N ALA A 29 -5.69 -10.50 4.85
CA ALA A 29 -4.30 -10.03 4.91
C ALA A 29 -4.19 -8.68 5.61
N LEU A 30 -5.28 -7.91 5.65
CA LEU A 30 -5.31 -6.61 6.32
C LEU A 30 -5.89 -6.70 7.73
N GLY A 31 -6.24 -7.90 8.18
CA GLY A 31 -6.88 -8.04 9.48
C GLY A 31 -8.36 -7.66 9.47
N VAL A 32 -8.96 -7.60 8.30
CA VAL A 32 -10.39 -7.29 8.14
C VAL A 32 -11.14 -8.58 7.87
N ASN A 33 -12.20 -8.84 8.63
CA ASN A 33 -12.95 -10.07 8.40
C ASN A 33 -13.78 -9.97 7.12
N GLN A 34 -14.22 -11.12 6.64
CA GLN A 34 -14.89 -11.18 5.35
C GLN A 34 -16.21 -10.39 5.35
N SER A 35 -16.94 -10.40 6.46
CA SER A 35 -18.21 -9.68 6.51
C SER A 35 -17.99 -8.19 6.31
N ALA A 36 -17.00 -7.62 6.98
CA ALA A 36 -16.70 -6.21 6.82
C ALA A 36 -16.17 -5.93 5.41
N GLY A 37 -15.30 -6.81 4.91
CA GLY A 37 -14.77 -6.65 3.55
C GLY A 37 -15.86 -6.67 2.50
N SER A 38 -16.82 -7.56 2.68
CA SER A 38 -17.94 -7.65 1.76
C SER A 38 -18.75 -6.35 1.75
N ARG A 39 -18.99 -5.79 2.92
CA ARG A 39 -19.73 -4.52 3.01
C ARG A 39 -18.97 -3.40 2.33
N TYR A 40 -17.65 -3.35 2.51
CA TYR A 40 -16.83 -2.33 1.86
C TYR A 40 -16.88 -2.46 0.34
N GLU A 41 -16.85 -3.68 -0.16
CA GLU A 41 -16.93 -3.89 -1.61
C GLU A 41 -18.30 -3.54 -2.16
N ASN A 42 -19.32 -3.55 -1.30
CA ASN A 42 -20.68 -3.26 -1.71
C ASN A 42 -21.10 -1.82 -1.41
N GLY A 43 -20.15 -0.94 -1.21
CA GLY A 43 -20.44 0.49 -1.12
C GLY A 43 -20.41 1.10 0.27
N ARG A 44 -20.19 0.30 1.33
CA ARG A 44 -20.05 0.87 2.66
C ARG A 44 -18.79 1.69 2.73
N THR A 45 -18.88 2.84 3.39
CA THR A 45 -17.72 3.71 3.56
C THR A 45 -16.58 2.97 4.26
N ILE A 46 -15.40 3.05 3.68
CA ILE A 46 -14.22 2.40 4.24
C ILE A 46 -13.57 3.35 5.23
N PRO A 47 -13.34 2.91 6.48
CA PRO A 47 -12.63 3.74 7.43
C PRO A 47 -11.24 4.11 6.89
N ARG A 48 -10.78 5.30 7.27
CA ARG A 48 -9.51 5.78 6.74
C ARG A 48 -8.36 4.83 7.05
N THR A 49 -8.35 4.24 8.24
CA THR A 49 -7.29 3.31 8.61
C THR A 49 -7.26 2.10 7.68
N VAL A 50 -8.43 1.57 7.36
CA VAL A 50 -8.52 0.42 6.45
C VAL A 50 -8.07 0.84 5.05
N HIS A 51 -8.51 2.02 4.62
CA HIS A 51 -8.11 2.54 3.31
C HIS A 51 -6.59 2.64 3.21
N GLU A 52 -5.94 3.12 4.26
CA GLU A 52 -4.49 3.24 4.25
C GLU A 52 -3.80 1.88 4.20
N LEU A 53 -4.37 0.89 4.88
CA LEU A 53 -3.82 -0.46 4.81
C LEU A 53 -3.92 -1.02 3.40
N VAL A 54 -5.05 -0.78 2.74
CA VAL A 54 -5.22 -1.21 1.36
C VAL A 54 -4.17 -0.55 0.47
N ARG A 55 -3.98 0.75 0.65
CA ARG A 55 -3.02 1.49 -0.16
C ARG A 55 -1.61 0.93 0.02
N VAL A 56 -1.19 0.79 1.27
CA VAL A 56 0.18 0.35 1.55
C VAL A 56 0.41 -1.07 1.05
N ARG A 57 -0.54 -1.95 1.34
CA ARG A 57 -0.34 -3.37 1.02
C ARG A 57 -0.50 -3.66 -0.47
N TYR A 58 -1.49 -3.08 -1.10
CA TYR A 58 -1.86 -3.49 -2.45
C TYR A 58 -1.50 -2.49 -3.53
N VAL A 59 -1.60 -1.20 -3.25
CA VAL A 59 -1.21 -0.21 -4.24
C VAL A 59 0.29 -0.01 -4.23
N GLU A 60 0.86 0.19 -3.04
CA GLU A 60 2.31 0.35 -2.91
C GLU A 60 3.04 -0.98 -2.89
N GLN A 61 2.30 -2.07 -2.65
CA GLN A 61 2.84 -3.43 -2.66
C GLN A 61 3.95 -3.63 -1.63
N ILE A 62 3.72 -3.11 -0.44
CA ILE A 62 4.64 -3.28 0.67
C ILE A 62 4.18 -4.43 1.54
N ASP A 63 5.06 -5.39 1.78
CA ASP A 63 4.76 -6.49 2.69
C ASP A 63 4.78 -5.94 4.12
N THR A 64 3.58 -5.75 4.67
CA THR A 64 3.47 -5.12 5.98
C THR A 64 4.08 -5.94 7.10
N GLU A 65 4.24 -7.24 6.89
CA GLU A 65 4.88 -8.08 7.91
C GLU A 65 6.39 -7.91 7.93
N ALA A 66 6.95 -7.40 6.85
CA ALA A 66 8.39 -7.18 6.74
C ALA A 66 8.81 -5.76 7.08
N VAL A 67 7.84 -4.89 7.34
CA VAL A 67 8.15 -3.48 7.61
C VAL A 67 8.81 -3.33 8.97
N ARG A 68 9.92 -2.59 8.99
CA ARG A 68 10.62 -2.27 10.23
C ARG A 68 10.92 -0.78 10.24
N GLY A 69 10.71 -0.16 11.41
CA GLY A 69 10.95 1.27 11.54
C GLY A 69 12.36 1.67 11.20
N GLU A 70 13.33 0.81 11.53
CA GLU A 70 14.73 1.11 11.25
C GLU A 70 15.01 1.26 9.77
N ASP A 71 14.30 0.50 8.93
CA ASP A 71 14.46 0.60 7.49
C ASP A 71 13.95 1.94 6.99
N TRP A 72 12.83 2.40 7.53
CA TRP A 72 12.27 3.69 7.15
C TRP A 72 13.11 4.84 7.66
N ALA A 73 13.77 4.65 8.81
CA ALA A 73 14.69 5.65 9.32
C ALA A 73 15.86 5.84 8.36
N VAL A 74 16.37 4.73 7.80
CA VAL A 74 17.45 4.82 6.82
C VAL A 74 16.99 5.54 5.56
N VAL A 75 15.79 5.20 5.09
CA VAL A 75 15.24 5.85 3.90
C VAL A 75 15.09 7.35 4.14
N SER A 76 14.52 7.73 5.28
CA SER A 76 14.30 9.14 5.59
C SER A 76 15.61 9.89 5.70
N HIS A 77 16.59 9.28 6.35
CA HIS A 77 17.90 9.88 6.50
C HIS A 77 18.56 10.11 5.14
N LEU A 78 18.51 9.11 4.30
CA LEU A 78 19.13 9.19 2.98
C LEU A 78 18.48 10.28 2.13
N LYS A 79 17.14 10.35 2.15
CA LYS A 79 16.44 11.39 1.41
C LYS A 79 16.84 12.79 1.86
N ALA A 80 17.07 12.96 3.17
CA ALA A 80 17.38 14.26 3.73
C ALA A 80 18.83 14.65 3.50
N THR A 81 19.74 13.68 3.51
CA THR A 81 21.17 13.99 3.48
C THR A 81 21.80 13.83 2.11
N ASP A 82 21.27 12.94 1.29
CA ASP A 82 21.83 12.70 -0.04
C ASP A 82 20.72 12.32 -1.02
N PRO A 83 19.88 13.28 -1.41
CA PRO A 83 18.75 12.96 -2.29
C PRO A 83 19.17 12.42 -3.65
N GLU A 84 20.33 12.82 -4.15
CA GLU A 84 20.79 12.30 -5.43
C GLU A 84 21.09 10.81 -5.36
N LEU A 85 21.73 10.39 -4.29
CA LEU A 85 22.01 8.97 -4.08
C LEU A 85 20.71 8.21 -3.91
N PHE A 86 19.76 8.80 -3.16
CA PHE A 86 18.46 8.16 -2.98
C PHE A 86 17.78 7.90 -4.32
N GLU A 87 17.78 8.90 -5.21
CA GLU A 87 17.14 8.74 -6.51
C GLU A 87 17.83 7.67 -7.34
N LYS A 88 19.14 7.64 -7.27
CA LYS A 88 19.92 6.63 -8.00
C LYS A 88 19.57 5.22 -7.50
N LEU A 89 19.56 5.05 -6.19
CA LEU A 89 19.24 3.75 -5.60
C LEU A 89 17.81 3.35 -5.86
N LYS A 90 16.91 4.33 -5.90
CA LYS A 90 15.51 4.04 -6.20
C LYS A 90 15.36 3.44 -7.60
N ARG A 91 16.08 3.98 -8.56
CA ARG A 91 16.04 3.46 -9.92
C ARG A 91 16.62 2.04 -10.00
N ILE A 92 17.70 1.82 -9.28
CA ILE A 92 18.31 0.49 -9.23
C ILE A 92 17.35 -0.51 -8.58
N ALA A 93 16.73 -0.11 -7.48
CA ALA A 93 15.80 -0.97 -6.77
C ALA A 93 14.60 -1.33 -7.63
N ALA A 94 14.10 -0.37 -8.40
CA ALA A 94 12.95 -0.61 -9.26
C ALA A 94 13.26 -1.68 -10.30
N LYS A 95 14.47 -1.67 -10.82
CA LYS A 95 14.88 -2.70 -11.77
C LYS A 95 15.05 -4.05 -11.11
N SER A 96 15.55 -4.04 -9.87
CA SER A 96 15.83 -5.30 -9.15
C SER A 96 14.56 -6.07 -8.83
N VAL A 97 13.45 -5.37 -8.52
CA VAL A 97 12.22 -6.05 -8.15
C VAL A 97 11.35 -6.38 -9.35
N LYS A 98 11.76 -5.97 -10.52
CA LYS A 98 10.98 -6.24 -11.71
C LYS A 98 11.05 -7.71 -12.07
N LYS A 99 9.92 -8.29 -12.36
CA LYS A 99 9.83 -9.69 -12.73
C LYS A 99 9.97 -9.88 -14.21
#